data_fe0a42d4f8443e43eefc79f8f8708915
#
_entry.id   fe0a42d4f8443e43eefc79f8f8708915
#
_cell.length_a   1.000
_cell.length_b   1.000
_cell.length_c   1.000
_cell.angle_alpha   90.00
_cell.angle_beta   90.00
_cell.angle_gamma   90.00
#
_symmetry.space_group_name_H-M   'P 1'
#
loop_
_entity.id
_entity.type
_entity.pdbx_description
1 polymer ?
#
loop_
_entity_poly.entity_id
_entity_poly.type
_entity_poly.pdbx_seq_one_letter_code
_entity_poly.pdbx_strand_id
1 'polypeptide(L)'
;MANPPYQVSVLTNGLTVVTEERHHAPVTSFWMGYRVGSRNELPGQTGVSHWIEHMLFKPSQRFPGIERDRLIAREGGTTNAFTWIDCTAYYTTIPSSKLDIVLQIEADRLSGPLFAPDVFETERSVILAERDAYENQPEWRLAEQVTAAAFHAHPYGHEVIGIAEDIRNLSREDLLAYFRTYYIPNNAVCVVVGDFETRVLLGRLEELFSEIPPGATPPAPRAIEPAPVAERRVLLEGPGATGYLEMAFLAPKATDPRFVPSLVLGSILGSPISLGFGSGAESRSSRLYRALVEKELAIDVDCNLEASIDPFLFDITAVVRDGRTHGEVEGAILRELEAIAA
;
A
#
# COMPACT_ATOMS: atom_id res chain seq x y z
N MET A 1 28.37 2.72 -16.11
CA MET A 1 27.15 2.07 -15.60
C MET A 1 26.40 1.54 -16.80
N ALA A 2 25.87 0.30 -16.76
CA ALA A 2 25.04 -0.21 -17.84
C ALA A 2 23.74 0.62 -17.86
N ASN A 3 23.20 0.88 -19.06
CA ASN A 3 21.90 1.52 -19.16
C ASN A 3 20.85 0.67 -18.45
N PRO A 4 19.89 1.28 -17.73
CA PRO A 4 18.82 0.51 -17.12
C PRO A 4 18.06 -0.28 -18.20
N PRO A 5 17.54 -1.46 -17.88
CA PRO A 5 16.83 -2.29 -18.84
C PRO A 5 15.47 -1.72 -19.27
N TYR A 6 15.06 -0.61 -18.66
CA TYR A 6 13.76 0.04 -18.90
C TYR A 6 13.92 1.42 -19.56
N GLN A 7 12.89 1.85 -20.27
CA GLN A 7 12.75 3.18 -20.84
C GLN A 7 11.70 3.98 -20.08
N VAL A 8 11.96 5.28 -19.89
CA VAL A 8 10.98 6.23 -19.30
C VAL A 8 10.58 7.21 -20.40
N SER A 9 9.28 7.38 -20.58
CA SER A 9 8.66 8.31 -21.52
C SER A 9 7.59 9.13 -20.81
N VAL A 10 7.21 10.27 -21.34
CA VAL A 10 6.11 11.09 -20.81
C VAL A 10 5.17 11.41 -21.97
N LEU A 11 3.89 11.11 -21.82
CA LEU A 11 2.87 11.42 -22.81
C LEU A 11 2.55 12.93 -22.81
N THR A 12 1.86 13.39 -23.84
CA THR A 12 1.49 14.81 -24.00
C THR A 12 0.68 15.38 -22.85
N ASN A 13 -0.11 14.55 -22.17
CA ASN A 13 -0.90 14.91 -20.99
C ASN A 13 -0.15 14.78 -19.64
N GLY A 14 1.15 14.48 -19.68
CA GLY A 14 2.00 14.36 -18.49
C GLY A 14 2.01 12.98 -17.83
N LEU A 15 1.30 11.98 -18.37
CA LEU A 15 1.40 10.61 -17.87
C LEU A 15 2.82 10.07 -18.06
N THR A 16 3.45 9.65 -16.98
CA THR A 16 4.77 8.99 -17.04
C THR A 16 4.59 7.53 -17.40
N VAL A 17 5.32 7.04 -18.41
CA VAL A 17 5.28 5.64 -18.84
C VAL A 17 6.66 5.03 -18.71
N VAL A 18 6.76 3.92 -17.99
CA VAL A 18 7.97 3.11 -17.83
C VAL A 18 7.74 1.79 -18.57
N THR A 19 8.62 1.44 -19.49
CA THR A 19 8.51 0.22 -20.30
C THR A 19 9.75 -0.64 -20.19
N GLU A 20 9.56 -1.95 -20.11
CA GLU A 20 10.63 -2.94 -20.20
C GLU A 20 10.18 -4.11 -21.08
N GLU A 21 10.81 -4.27 -22.25
CA GLU A 21 10.52 -5.37 -23.17
C GLU A 21 11.16 -6.67 -22.71
N ARG A 22 10.34 -7.74 -22.61
CA ARG A 22 10.74 -9.07 -22.20
C ARG A 22 10.08 -10.13 -23.10
N HIS A 23 10.76 -10.58 -24.14
CA HIS A 23 10.20 -11.47 -25.19
C HIS A 23 10.35 -12.96 -24.92
N HIS A 24 10.70 -13.37 -23.72
CA HIS A 24 10.90 -14.80 -23.38
C HIS A 24 9.59 -15.54 -23.04
N ALA A 25 8.50 -14.80 -22.79
CA ALA A 25 7.17 -15.36 -22.56
C ALA A 25 6.11 -14.40 -23.13
N PRO A 26 5.02 -14.90 -23.77
CA PRO A 26 3.99 -14.07 -24.40
C PRO A 26 3.01 -13.50 -23.36
N VAL A 27 3.54 -12.83 -22.33
CA VAL A 27 2.79 -12.28 -21.21
C VAL A 27 3.25 -10.84 -20.95
N THR A 28 2.31 -9.97 -20.59
CA THR A 28 2.56 -8.59 -20.21
C THR A 28 1.93 -8.30 -18.86
N SER A 29 2.69 -7.66 -17.98
CA SER A 29 2.22 -7.08 -16.74
C SER A 29 2.11 -5.56 -16.91
N PHE A 30 0.92 -5.04 -16.66
CA PHE A 30 0.58 -3.63 -16.75
C PHE A 30 0.25 -3.11 -15.35
N TRP A 31 0.77 -1.93 -15.01
CA TRP A 31 0.52 -1.25 -13.74
C TRP A 31 0.17 0.21 -13.99
N MET A 32 -0.87 0.69 -13.31
CA MET A 32 -1.21 2.10 -13.24
C MET A 32 -1.17 2.53 -11.78
N GLY A 33 -0.13 3.26 -11.41
CA GLY A 33 0.06 3.80 -10.07
C GLY A 33 -0.27 5.29 -10.01
N TYR A 34 -1.01 5.68 -8.98
CA TYR A 34 -1.31 7.08 -8.67
C TYR A 34 -0.54 7.50 -7.43
N ARG A 35 0.07 8.69 -7.44
CA ARG A 35 0.79 9.25 -6.29
C ARG A 35 -0.20 9.80 -5.27
N VAL A 36 -1.02 8.92 -4.71
CA VAL A 36 -2.06 9.23 -3.73
C VAL A 36 -2.36 8.00 -2.89
N GLY A 37 -2.42 8.16 -1.59
CA GLY A 37 -2.76 7.15 -0.61
C GLY A 37 -3.29 7.80 0.66
N SER A 38 -3.38 7.06 1.77
CA SER A 38 -3.92 7.59 3.02
C SER A 38 -3.17 8.81 3.55
N ARG A 39 -1.89 8.97 3.20
CA ARG A 39 -1.08 10.16 3.47
C ARG A 39 -1.71 11.47 2.97
N ASN A 40 -2.52 11.43 1.93
CA ASN A 40 -3.11 12.60 1.29
C ASN A 40 -4.49 12.95 1.88
N GLU A 41 -4.98 12.17 2.80
CA GLU A 41 -6.30 12.32 3.40
C GLU A 41 -6.30 13.42 4.47
N LEU A 42 -7.44 14.06 4.62
CA LEU A 42 -7.64 15.09 5.64
C LEU A 42 -8.41 14.51 6.83
N PRO A 43 -8.26 15.06 8.03
CA PRO A 43 -9.11 14.72 9.16
C PRO A 43 -10.59 14.81 8.80
N GLY A 44 -11.37 13.79 9.12
CA GLY A 44 -12.78 13.66 8.72
C GLY A 44 -13.00 13.05 7.33
N GLN A 45 -11.91 12.67 6.62
CA GLN A 45 -11.98 12.06 5.30
C GLN A 45 -11.08 10.83 5.18
N THR A 46 -10.73 10.20 6.31
CA THR A 46 -9.88 9.00 6.29
C THR A 46 -10.60 7.84 5.60
N GLY A 47 -9.84 7.05 4.83
CA GLY A 47 -10.36 5.93 4.03
C GLY A 47 -10.87 6.33 2.64
N VAL A 48 -10.85 7.62 2.26
CA VAL A 48 -11.32 8.05 0.93
C VAL A 48 -10.49 7.46 -0.20
N SER A 49 -9.18 7.27 -0.02
CA SER A 49 -8.29 6.66 -1.03
C SER A 49 -8.68 5.21 -1.29
N HIS A 50 -8.86 4.44 -0.24
CA HIS A 50 -9.29 3.05 -0.31
C HIS A 50 -10.70 2.91 -0.91
N TRP A 51 -11.62 3.80 -0.52
CA TRP A 51 -12.96 3.80 -1.10
C TRP A 51 -12.95 4.09 -2.60
N ILE A 52 -12.12 5.02 -3.06
CA ILE A 52 -11.96 5.26 -4.50
C ILE A 52 -11.40 4.02 -5.20
N GLU A 53 -10.47 3.30 -4.60
CA GLU A 53 -10.00 2.03 -5.15
C GLU A 53 -11.17 1.09 -5.44
N HIS A 54 -12.05 0.84 -4.44
CA HIS A 54 -13.26 0.04 -4.60
C HIS A 54 -14.17 0.56 -5.71
N MET A 55 -14.41 1.86 -5.73
CA MET A 55 -15.30 2.49 -6.73
C MET A 55 -14.75 2.39 -8.15
N LEU A 56 -13.44 2.32 -8.33
CA LEU A 56 -12.83 2.17 -9.65
C LEU A 56 -12.89 0.75 -10.21
N PHE A 57 -13.37 -0.22 -9.46
CA PHE A 57 -13.81 -1.54 -9.96
C PHE A 57 -15.28 -1.57 -10.37
N LYS A 58 -16.05 -0.53 -10.03
CA LYS A 58 -17.49 -0.45 -10.32
C LYS A 58 -17.76 0.01 -11.76
N PRO A 59 -19.02 -0.02 -12.20
CA PRO A 59 -19.38 0.39 -13.55
C PRO A 59 -18.85 1.75 -13.97
N SER A 60 -18.43 1.85 -15.20
CA SER A 60 -18.01 3.06 -15.89
C SER A 60 -18.81 3.27 -17.17
N GLN A 61 -18.55 4.34 -17.92
CA GLN A 61 -19.30 4.65 -19.12
C GLN A 61 -19.16 3.59 -20.21
N ARG A 62 -17.94 3.06 -20.40
CA ARG A 62 -17.65 2.08 -21.47
C ARG A 62 -17.78 0.63 -21.00
N PHE A 63 -17.66 0.39 -19.71
CA PHE A 63 -17.73 -0.95 -19.10
C PHE A 63 -18.82 -0.96 -18.01
N PRO A 64 -20.09 -1.10 -18.37
CA PRO A 64 -21.18 -1.18 -17.39
C PRO A 64 -21.17 -2.55 -16.68
N GLY A 65 -20.91 -2.57 -15.38
CA GLY A 65 -20.99 -3.76 -14.52
C GLY A 65 -19.67 -4.50 -14.28
N ILE A 66 -19.78 -5.72 -13.72
CA ILE A 66 -18.66 -6.62 -13.36
C ILE A 66 -17.91 -7.15 -14.62
N GLU A 67 -18.18 -6.61 -15.78
CA GLU A 67 -17.69 -7.13 -17.05
C GLU A 67 -16.18 -7.00 -17.23
N ARG A 68 -15.54 -6.01 -16.58
CA ARG A 68 -14.08 -5.79 -16.72
C ARG A 68 -13.26 -6.96 -16.20
N ASP A 69 -13.49 -7.36 -14.97
CA ASP A 69 -12.73 -8.44 -14.33
C ASP A 69 -13.03 -9.78 -15.01
N ARG A 70 -14.31 -10.01 -15.38
CA ARG A 70 -14.70 -11.18 -16.16
C ARG A 70 -14.09 -11.18 -17.54
N LEU A 71 -13.98 -10.01 -18.19
CA LEU A 71 -13.34 -9.87 -19.49
C LEU A 71 -11.86 -10.23 -19.39
N ILE A 72 -11.14 -9.67 -18.41
CA ILE A 72 -9.72 -9.97 -18.17
C ILE A 72 -9.55 -11.47 -17.89
N ALA A 73 -10.35 -12.05 -16.99
CA ALA A 73 -10.28 -13.46 -16.65
C ALA A 73 -10.58 -14.38 -17.86
N ARG A 74 -11.58 -14.04 -18.66
CA ARG A 74 -11.92 -14.78 -19.90
C ARG A 74 -10.78 -14.77 -20.92
N GLU A 75 -10.05 -13.67 -21.00
CA GLU A 75 -8.90 -13.54 -21.89
C GLU A 75 -7.60 -14.09 -21.29
N GLY A 76 -7.68 -14.78 -20.14
CA GLY A 76 -6.56 -15.47 -19.50
C GLY A 76 -5.69 -14.56 -18.60
N GLY A 77 -6.18 -13.40 -18.23
CA GLY A 77 -5.49 -12.46 -17.35
C GLY A 77 -5.97 -12.53 -15.90
N THR A 78 -5.23 -11.85 -15.06
CA THR A 78 -5.57 -11.57 -13.65
C THR A 78 -5.42 -10.09 -13.38
N THR A 79 -6.30 -9.52 -12.56
CA THR A 79 -6.27 -8.09 -12.18
C THR A 79 -6.51 -7.94 -10.69
N ASN A 80 -5.90 -6.92 -10.11
CA ASN A 80 -6.13 -6.51 -8.73
C ASN A 80 -5.71 -5.04 -8.54
N ALA A 81 -5.90 -4.53 -7.33
CA ALA A 81 -5.42 -3.22 -6.92
C ALA A 81 -4.99 -3.26 -5.45
N PHE A 82 -4.38 -2.19 -5.00
CA PHE A 82 -4.16 -1.91 -3.59
C PHE A 82 -4.05 -0.40 -3.37
N THR A 83 -4.45 0.02 -2.20
CA THR A 83 -4.17 1.34 -1.66
C THR A 83 -3.19 1.20 -0.51
N TRP A 84 -2.17 2.05 -0.51
CA TRP A 84 -1.17 2.12 0.56
C TRP A 84 -1.08 3.56 1.10
N ILE A 85 -0.18 3.77 2.05
CA ILE A 85 0.00 5.10 2.65
C ILE A 85 0.38 6.18 1.62
N ASP A 86 1.19 5.86 0.62
CA ASP A 86 1.76 6.81 -0.35
C ASP A 86 1.25 6.66 -1.79
N CYS A 87 0.61 5.55 -2.10
CA CYS A 87 0.16 5.27 -3.47
C CYS A 87 -1.07 4.37 -3.51
N THR A 88 -1.79 4.48 -4.63
CA THR A 88 -2.82 3.52 -5.05
C THR A 88 -2.43 2.97 -6.41
N ALA A 89 -2.47 1.66 -6.59
CA ALA A 89 -2.09 1.04 -7.86
C ALA A 89 -3.10 -0.02 -8.30
N TYR A 90 -3.33 -0.08 -9.61
CA TYR A 90 -4.11 -1.09 -10.30
C TYR A 90 -3.18 -1.87 -11.21
N TYR A 91 -3.25 -3.18 -11.18
CA TYR A 91 -2.36 -4.00 -11.99
C TYR A 91 -3.07 -5.18 -12.63
N THR A 92 -2.62 -5.51 -13.83
CA THR A 92 -3.17 -6.61 -14.63
C THR A 92 -2.04 -7.36 -15.30
N THR A 93 -2.04 -8.68 -15.18
CA THR A 93 -1.19 -9.57 -15.98
C THR A 93 -2.07 -10.31 -16.98
N ILE A 94 -1.68 -10.26 -18.27
CA ILE A 94 -2.50 -10.78 -19.35
C ILE A 94 -1.61 -11.33 -20.51
N PRO A 95 -2.07 -12.28 -21.33
CA PRO A 95 -1.40 -12.62 -22.57
C PRO A 95 -1.14 -11.38 -23.42
N SER A 96 0.06 -11.19 -23.96
CA SER A 96 0.49 -9.99 -24.67
C SER A 96 -0.41 -9.61 -25.84
N SER A 97 -0.97 -10.60 -26.54
CA SER A 97 -1.94 -10.39 -27.63
C SER A 97 -3.27 -9.75 -27.18
N LYS A 98 -3.49 -9.64 -25.86
CA LYS A 98 -4.70 -9.07 -25.24
C LYS A 98 -4.43 -7.77 -24.49
N LEU A 99 -3.22 -7.26 -24.52
CA LEU A 99 -2.82 -6.04 -23.80
C LEU A 99 -3.72 -4.84 -24.09
N ASP A 100 -4.19 -4.69 -25.32
CA ASP A 100 -5.07 -3.57 -25.73
C ASP A 100 -6.37 -3.48 -24.92
N ILE A 101 -6.89 -4.61 -24.45
CA ILE A 101 -8.06 -4.64 -23.55
C ILE A 101 -7.76 -3.91 -22.24
N VAL A 102 -6.58 -4.17 -21.68
CA VAL A 102 -6.14 -3.52 -20.42
C VAL A 102 -5.96 -2.02 -20.63
N LEU A 103 -5.33 -1.61 -21.73
CA LEU A 103 -5.12 -0.19 -22.04
C LEU A 103 -6.45 0.56 -22.14
N GLN A 104 -7.48 -0.04 -22.78
CA GLN A 104 -8.82 0.55 -22.88
C GLN A 104 -9.52 0.63 -21.52
N ILE A 105 -9.41 -0.41 -20.68
CA ILE A 105 -9.97 -0.44 -19.33
C ILE A 105 -9.35 0.67 -18.47
N GLU A 106 -8.03 0.82 -18.52
CA GLU A 106 -7.35 1.81 -17.70
C GLU A 106 -7.60 3.25 -18.17
N ALA A 107 -7.70 3.50 -19.46
CA ALA A 107 -8.11 4.80 -20.00
C ALA A 107 -9.53 5.18 -19.56
N ASP A 108 -10.47 4.22 -19.59
CA ASP A 108 -11.84 4.43 -19.11
C ASP A 108 -11.91 4.60 -17.59
N ARG A 109 -11.10 3.86 -16.83
CA ARG A 109 -10.98 4.00 -15.37
C ARG A 109 -10.57 5.40 -14.97
N LEU A 110 -9.63 6.01 -15.70
CA LEU A 110 -9.15 7.35 -15.42
C LEU A 110 -10.11 8.45 -15.91
N SER A 111 -10.82 8.23 -17.03
CA SER A 111 -11.64 9.26 -17.66
C SER A 111 -13.11 9.30 -17.21
N GLY A 112 -13.66 8.19 -16.76
CA GLY A 112 -15.10 8.12 -16.67
C GLY A 112 -15.73 7.21 -15.62
N PRO A 113 -15.25 7.15 -14.37
CA PRO A 113 -15.97 6.43 -13.34
C PRO A 113 -17.32 7.11 -13.06
N LEU A 114 -18.38 6.32 -12.93
CA LEU A 114 -19.73 6.87 -12.73
C LEU A 114 -20.00 7.30 -11.29
N PHE A 115 -19.38 6.64 -10.31
CA PHE A 115 -19.68 6.82 -8.89
C PHE A 115 -21.20 6.90 -8.63
N ALA A 116 -21.97 5.96 -9.20
CA ALA A 116 -23.42 5.96 -9.08
C ALA A 116 -23.86 5.94 -7.61
N PRO A 117 -24.89 6.73 -7.22
CA PRO A 117 -25.26 6.92 -5.81
C PRO A 117 -25.62 5.62 -5.08
N ASP A 118 -26.32 4.72 -5.76
CA ASP A 118 -26.72 3.41 -5.21
C ASP A 118 -25.52 2.48 -5.03
N VAL A 119 -24.56 2.51 -5.95
CA VAL A 119 -23.30 1.76 -5.86
C VAL A 119 -22.44 2.33 -4.73
N PHE A 120 -22.37 3.65 -4.60
CA PHE A 120 -21.64 4.34 -3.55
C PHE A 120 -22.12 3.90 -2.14
N GLU A 121 -23.45 3.91 -1.90
CA GLU A 121 -24.01 3.51 -0.60
C GLU A 121 -23.87 2.00 -0.34
N THR A 122 -23.94 1.18 -1.38
CA THR A 122 -23.66 -0.26 -1.24
C THR A 122 -22.21 -0.48 -0.82
N GLU A 123 -21.28 0.23 -1.43
CA GLU A 123 -19.86 0.08 -1.17
C GLU A 123 -19.46 0.60 0.22
N ARG A 124 -20.12 1.63 0.74
CA ARG A 124 -19.99 2.06 2.13
C ARG A 124 -20.17 0.88 3.09
N SER A 125 -21.23 0.09 2.86
CA SER A 125 -21.52 -1.08 3.69
C SER A 125 -20.47 -2.18 3.56
N VAL A 126 -19.91 -2.35 2.35
CA VAL A 126 -18.82 -3.32 2.10
C VAL A 126 -17.56 -2.90 2.86
N ILE A 127 -17.14 -1.63 2.74
CA ILE A 127 -15.93 -1.13 3.42
C ILE A 127 -16.08 -1.18 4.94
N LEU A 128 -17.26 -0.83 5.48
CA LEU A 128 -17.51 -0.96 6.92
C LEU A 128 -17.44 -2.42 7.38
N ALA A 129 -17.98 -3.36 6.59
CA ALA A 129 -17.90 -4.79 6.92
C ALA A 129 -16.45 -5.32 6.82
N GLU A 130 -15.65 -4.81 5.88
CA GLU A 130 -14.23 -5.12 5.77
C GLU A 130 -13.46 -4.60 6.99
N ARG A 131 -13.71 -3.35 7.40
CA ARG A 131 -13.13 -2.78 8.61
C ARG A 131 -13.50 -3.59 9.85
N ASP A 132 -14.77 -3.95 9.99
CA ASP A 132 -15.25 -4.81 11.11
C ASP A 132 -14.50 -6.16 11.12
N ALA A 133 -14.18 -6.72 9.95
CA ALA A 133 -13.42 -7.96 9.85
C ALA A 133 -11.96 -7.78 10.32
N TYR A 134 -11.33 -6.65 9.99
CA TYR A 134 -9.99 -6.30 10.52
C TYR A 134 -10.02 -6.06 12.03
N GLU A 135 -11.02 -5.33 12.55
CA GLU A 135 -11.17 -5.08 14.00
C GLU A 135 -11.35 -6.36 14.85
N ASN A 136 -11.75 -7.46 14.22
CA ASN A 136 -11.78 -8.78 14.88
C ASN A 136 -10.43 -9.48 14.95
N GLN A 137 -9.38 -8.92 14.36
CA GLN A 137 -8.00 -9.42 14.39
C GLN A 137 -7.20 -8.66 15.47
N PRO A 138 -6.78 -9.34 16.56
CA PRO A 138 -6.09 -8.66 17.66
C PRO A 138 -4.79 -7.95 17.23
N GLU A 139 -4.03 -8.55 16.32
CA GLU A 139 -2.79 -8.00 15.78
C GLU A 139 -3.05 -6.70 15.03
N TRP A 140 -4.08 -6.67 14.20
CA TRP A 140 -4.44 -5.47 13.44
C TRP A 140 -4.87 -4.32 14.36
N ARG A 141 -5.68 -4.65 15.39
CA ARG A 141 -6.08 -3.65 16.40
C ARG A 141 -4.88 -3.09 17.15
N LEU A 142 -3.90 -3.93 17.46
CA LEU A 142 -2.67 -3.49 18.12
C LEU A 142 -1.89 -2.55 17.20
N ALA A 143 -1.65 -2.93 15.95
CA ALA A 143 -0.95 -2.12 14.95
C ALA A 143 -1.63 -0.76 14.72
N GLU A 144 -2.97 -0.72 14.59
CA GLU A 144 -3.74 0.52 14.47
C GLU A 144 -3.47 1.46 15.66
N GLN A 145 -3.49 0.94 16.88
CA GLN A 145 -3.29 1.74 18.08
C GLN A 145 -1.82 2.16 18.27
N VAL A 146 -0.88 1.32 17.88
CA VAL A 146 0.57 1.66 17.90
C VAL A 146 0.85 2.77 16.88
N THR A 147 0.32 2.64 15.67
CA THR A 147 0.42 3.66 14.61
C THR A 147 -0.20 4.99 15.06
N ALA A 148 -1.40 4.96 15.62
CA ALA A 148 -2.06 6.15 16.15
C ALA A 148 -1.31 6.78 17.33
N ALA A 149 -0.66 5.97 18.15
CA ALA A 149 0.20 6.48 19.25
C ALA A 149 1.54 7.02 18.73
N ALA A 150 2.06 6.49 17.62
CA ALA A 150 3.33 6.93 17.05
C ALA A 150 3.24 8.30 16.37
N PHE A 151 2.12 8.60 15.70
CA PHE A 151 1.93 9.85 14.94
C PHE A 151 0.88 10.75 15.58
N HIS A 152 1.24 12.02 15.81
CA HIS A 152 0.35 13.03 16.35
C HIS A 152 -0.13 14.06 15.32
N ALA A 153 0.68 14.29 14.31
CA ALA A 153 0.45 15.34 13.33
C ALA A 153 0.42 14.80 11.90
N HIS A 154 1.25 13.80 11.61
CA HIS A 154 1.37 13.28 10.25
C HIS A 154 0.19 12.37 9.89
N PRO A 155 -0.35 12.42 8.67
CA PRO A 155 -1.45 11.55 8.22
C PRO A 155 -1.14 10.05 8.23
N TYR A 156 0.11 9.64 8.42
CA TYR A 156 0.45 8.23 8.63
C TYR A 156 -0.12 7.65 9.94
N GLY A 157 -0.75 8.45 10.79
CA GLY A 157 -1.30 8.03 12.07
C GLY A 157 -2.64 7.30 12.01
N HIS A 158 -3.14 6.94 10.83
CA HIS A 158 -4.37 6.16 10.66
C HIS A 158 -4.20 5.06 9.61
N GLU A 159 -4.99 4.02 9.74
CA GLU A 159 -5.03 2.92 8.80
C GLU A 159 -5.59 3.33 7.43
N VAL A 160 -5.12 2.66 6.39
CA VAL A 160 -5.52 2.94 4.99
C VAL A 160 -7.02 2.79 4.77
N ILE A 161 -7.65 1.84 5.45
CA ILE A 161 -9.11 1.65 5.38
C ILE A 161 -9.90 2.81 5.98
N GLY A 162 -9.26 3.66 6.78
CA GLY A 162 -9.86 4.82 7.40
C GLY A 162 -10.59 4.53 8.73
N ILE A 163 -11.02 5.58 9.39
CA ILE A 163 -11.77 5.52 10.66
C ILE A 163 -13.25 5.27 10.35
N ALA A 164 -13.90 4.36 11.06
CA ALA A 164 -15.30 3.99 10.80
C ALA A 164 -16.27 5.20 10.79
N GLU A 165 -16.04 6.18 11.66
CA GLU A 165 -16.89 7.38 11.71
C GLU A 165 -16.72 8.25 10.46
N ASP A 166 -15.50 8.40 9.95
CA ASP A 166 -15.24 9.13 8.71
C ASP A 166 -15.93 8.42 7.53
N ILE A 167 -15.77 7.09 7.43
CA ILE A 167 -16.41 6.28 6.38
C ILE A 167 -17.96 6.44 6.42
N ARG A 168 -18.56 6.53 7.60
CA ARG A 168 -20.02 6.76 7.73
C ARG A 168 -20.45 8.13 7.24
N ASN A 169 -19.60 9.14 7.40
CA ASN A 169 -19.91 10.55 7.12
C ASN A 169 -19.43 11.03 5.75
N LEU A 170 -18.44 10.36 5.11
CA LEU A 170 -17.97 10.72 3.77
C LEU A 170 -19.13 10.78 2.77
N SER A 171 -19.18 11.87 2.03
CA SER A 171 -20.15 12.04 0.95
C SER A 171 -19.58 11.58 -0.40
N ARG A 172 -20.49 11.32 -1.35
CA ARG A 172 -20.10 11.04 -2.74
C ARG A 172 -19.34 12.21 -3.35
N GLU A 173 -19.70 13.43 -2.98
CA GLU A 173 -19.08 14.67 -3.43
C GLU A 173 -17.63 14.78 -2.93
N ASP A 174 -17.34 14.32 -1.73
CA ASP A 174 -15.96 14.23 -1.19
C ASP A 174 -15.11 13.28 -2.03
N LEU A 175 -15.63 12.08 -2.34
CA LEU A 175 -14.95 11.13 -3.21
C LEU A 175 -14.68 11.70 -4.61
N LEU A 176 -15.67 12.38 -5.20
CA LEU A 176 -15.53 12.99 -6.52
C LEU A 176 -14.50 14.14 -6.50
N ALA A 177 -14.48 14.95 -5.45
CA ALA A 177 -13.51 16.03 -5.29
C ALA A 177 -12.09 15.46 -5.14
N TYR A 178 -11.94 14.42 -4.34
CA TYR A 178 -10.66 13.71 -4.14
C TYR A 178 -10.19 13.06 -5.44
N PHE A 179 -11.05 12.33 -6.13
CA PHE A 179 -10.73 11.71 -7.42
C PHE A 179 -10.24 12.75 -8.43
N ARG A 180 -10.96 13.86 -8.62
CA ARG A 180 -10.57 14.93 -9.55
C ARG A 180 -9.25 15.61 -9.20
N THR A 181 -8.88 15.59 -7.92
CA THR A 181 -7.62 16.19 -7.44
C THR A 181 -6.43 15.30 -7.70
N TYR A 182 -6.55 14.00 -7.48
CA TYR A 182 -5.41 13.10 -7.42
C TYR A 182 -5.32 12.12 -8.58
N TYR A 183 -6.45 11.72 -9.18
CA TYR A 183 -6.50 10.74 -10.28
C TYR A 183 -6.44 11.46 -11.63
N ILE A 184 -5.27 12.01 -11.92
CA ILE A 184 -4.97 12.79 -13.13
C ILE A 184 -3.70 12.26 -13.79
N PRO A 185 -3.55 12.37 -15.13
CA PRO A 185 -2.44 11.78 -15.86
C PRO A 185 -1.06 12.19 -15.32
N ASN A 186 -0.85 13.48 -15.05
CA ASN A 186 0.41 14.01 -14.55
C ASN A 186 0.70 13.67 -13.07
N ASN A 187 -0.21 13.00 -12.36
CA ASN A 187 0.00 12.41 -11.03
C ASN A 187 0.08 10.87 -11.09
N ALA A 188 0.07 10.28 -12.28
CA ALA A 188 0.08 8.84 -12.50
C ALA A 188 1.39 8.36 -13.14
N VAL A 189 1.69 7.09 -12.92
CA VAL A 189 2.79 6.36 -13.55
C VAL A 189 2.24 5.05 -14.10
N CYS A 190 2.38 4.86 -15.40
CA CYS A 190 2.09 3.59 -16.07
C CYS A 190 3.40 2.79 -16.17
N VAL A 191 3.40 1.54 -15.72
CA VAL A 191 4.55 0.63 -15.86
C VAL A 191 4.11 -0.58 -16.65
N VAL A 192 4.83 -0.92 -17.73
CA VAL A 192 4.52 -2.08 -18.57
C VAL A 192 5.78 -2.92 -18.76
N VAL A 193 5.69 -4.19 -18.40
CA VAL A 193 6.79 -5.15 -18.52
C VAL A 193 6.28 -6.40 -19.23
N GLY A 194 6.96 -6.86 -20.28
CA GLY A 194 6.57 -8.09 -20.98
C GLY A 194 6.84 -8.10 -22.47
N ASP A 195 6.09 -8.89 -23.19
CA ASP A 195 6.26 -9.11 -24.63
C ASP A 195 5.43 -8.11 -25.45
N PHE A 196 6.03 -6.99 -25.78
CA PHE A 196 5.46 -5.93 -26.63
C PHE A 196 6.59 -5.12 -27.31
N GLU A 197 6.22 -4.28 -28.27
CA GLU A 197 7.10 -3.29 -28.85
C GLU A 197 6.82 -1.91 -28.23
N THR A 198 7.78 -1.31 -27.53
CA THR A 198 7.64 -0.02 -26.83
C THR A 198 7.06 1.08 -27.71
N ARG A 199 7.52 1.20 -28.96
CA ARG A 199 7.04 2.24 -29.89
C ARG A 199 5.55 2.07 -30.20
N VAL A 200 5.08 0.84 -30.39
CA VAL A 200 3.68 0.54 -30.68
C VAL A 200 2.83 0.82 -29.44
N LEU A 201 3.28 0.36 -28.27
CA LEU A 201 2.62 0.60 -26.99
C LEU A 201 2.47 2.11 -26.70
N LEU A 202 3.54 2.90 -26.82
CA LEU A 202 3.49 4.35 -26.59
C LEU A 202 2.52 5.06 -27.52
N GLY A 203 2.49 4.68 -28.82
CA GLY A 203 1.53 5.22 -29.77
C GLY A 203 0.09 4.91 -29.36
N ARG A 204 -0.17 3.69 -28.89
CA ARG A 204 -1.51 3.28 -28.44
C ARG A 204 -1.92 3.95 -27.12
N LEU A 205 -1.00 4.11 -26.18
CA LEU A 205 -1.24 4.88 -24.97
C LEU A 205 -1.55 6.34 -25.26
N GLU A 206 -0.77 6.98 -26.15
CA GLU A 206 -1.05 8.36 -26.57
C GLU A 206 -2.46 8.49 -27.17
N GLU A 207 -2.86 7.57 -28.07
CA GLU A 207 -4.19 7.57 -28.67
C GLU A 207 -5.33 7.45 -27.63
N LEU A 208 -5.17 6.59 -26.61
CA LEU A 208 -6.22 6.33 -25.62
C LEU A 208 -6.28 7.38 -24.50
N PHE A 209 -5.15 7.97 -24.13
CA PHE A 209 -5.04 8.85 -22.96
C PHE A 209 -4.93 10.34 -23.33
N SER A 210 -4.64 10.74 -24.57
CA SER A 210 -4.41 12.14 -24.97
C SER A 210 -5.59 13.07 -24.69
N GLU A 211 -6.83 12.56 -24.74
CA GLU A 211 -8.02 13.37 -24.47
C GLU A 211 -8.29 13.57 -22.96
N ILE A 212 -7.56 12.86 -22.08
CA ILE A 212 -7.67 13.03 -20.64
C ILE A 212 -6.74 14.18 -20.23
N PRO A 213 -7.28 15.34 -19.82
CA PRO A 213 -6.45 16.51 -19.56
C PRO A 213 -5.59 16.34 -18.31
N PRO A 214 -4.39 16.95 -18.27
CA PRO A 214 -3.64 17.06 -17.04
C PRO A 214 -4.39 17.95 -16.03
N GLY A 215 -4.16 17.72 -14.75
CA GLY A 215 -4.68 18.54 -13.68
C GLY A 215 -3.63 19.45 -13.03
N ALA A 216 -4.06 20.28 -12.09
CA ALA A 216 -3.11 20.99 -11.22
C ALA A 216 -2.30 20.01 -10.37
N THR A 217 -1.08 20.36 -10.04
CA THR A 217 -0.25 19.55 -9.12
C THR A 217 -1.01 19.35 -7.80
N PRO A 218 -1.27 18.10 -7.39
CA PRO A 218 -1.98 17.85 -6.14
C PRO A 218 -1.24 18.43 -4.93
N PRO A 219 -1.97 18.87 -3.90
CA PRO A 219 -1.36 19.41 -2.69
C PRO A 219 -0.58 18.31 -1.96
N ALA A 220 0.66 18.62 -1.56
CA ALA A 220 1.41 17.75 -0.67
C ALA A 220 0.92 17.93 0.79
N PRO A 221 0.92 16.87 1.61
CA PRO A 221 0.72 17.01 3.05
C PRO A 221 1.70 18.01 3.65
N ARG A 222 1.21 18.88 4.54
CA ARG A 222 2.03 19.92 5.19
C ARG A 222 2.45 19.54 6.60
N ALA A 223 1.80 18.55 7.17
CA ALA A 223 2.10 18.10 8.52
C ALA A 223 3.46 17.38 8.55
N ILE A 224 4.28 17.77 9.53
CA ILE A 224 5.56 17.12 9.83
C ILE A 224 5.42 16.52 11.23
N GLU A 225 5.68 15.21 11.33
CA GLU A 225 5.66 14.57 12.64
C GLU A 225 6.83 15.10 13.50
N PRO A 226 6.56 15.61 14.70
CA PRO A 226 7.63 16.01 15.61
C PRO A 226 8.40 14.78 16.12
N ALA A 227 9.70 14.94 16.39
CA ALA A 227 10.48 13.87 16.96
C ALA A 227 9.86 13.41 18.31
N PRO A 228 9.79 12.09 18.56
CA PRO A 228 9.27 11.58 19.82
C PRO A 228 10.14 12.04 20.99
N VAL A 229 9.50 12.57 22.04
CA VAL A 229 10.18 13.09 23.23
C VAL A 229 10.21 12.08 24.39
N ALA A 230 9.38 11.04 24.31
CA ALA A 230 9.29 9.98 25.31
C ALA A 230 8.67 8.73 24.68
N GLU A 231 8.89 7.61 25.34
CA GLU A 231 8.20 6.36 25.06
C GLU A 231 6.69 6.54 25.28
N ARG A 232 5.89 5.88 24.43
CA ARG A 232 4.44 5.80 24.54
C ARG A 232 4.06 4.33 24.66
N ARG A 233 3.14 4.02 25.57
CA ARG A 233 2.66 2.66 25.78
C ARG A 233 1.16 2.59 25.55
N VAL A 234 0.74 1.58 24.80
CA VAL A 234 -0.65 1.21 24.60
C VAL A 234 -0.87 -0.17 25.19
N LEU A 235 -1.93 -0.33 25.95
CA LEU A 235 -2.36 -1.63 26.46
C LEU A 235 -3.79 -1.89 25.97
N LEU A 236 -3.94 -2.97 25.23
CA LEU A 236 -5.22 -3.42 24.74
C LEU A 236 -5.61 -4.73 25.45
N GLU A 237 -6.86 -4.81 25.88
CA GLU A 237 -7.46 -6.03 26.39
C GLU A 237 -8.53 -6.51 25.41
N GLY A 238 -8.61 -7.81 25.20
CA GLY A 238 -9.55 -8.43 24.28
C GLY A 238 -9.82 -9.89 24.61
N PRO A 239 -10.80 -10.51 23.97
CA PRO A 239 -11.07 -11.92 24.13
C PRO A 239 -9.93 -12.75 23.52
N GLY A 240 -9.58 -13.86 24.16
CA GLY A 240 -8.56 -14.80 23.71
C GLY A 240 -7.51 -15.07 24.79
N ALA A 241 -6.65 -16.05 24.52
CA ALA A 241 -5.56 -16.44 25.42
C ALA A 241 -4.18 -16.03 24.89
N THR A 242 -4.09 -15.59 23.63
CA THR A 242 -2.82 -15.22 22.98
C THR A 242 -2.47 -13.79 23.28
N GLY A 243 -1.23 -13.55 23.73
CA GLY A 243 -0.67 -12.22 23.91
C GLY A 243 0.08 -11.77 22.65
N TYR A 244 -0.04 -10.51 22.31
CA TYR A 244 0.64 -9.87 21.18
C TYR A 244 1.45 -8.69 21.70
N LEU A 245 2.64 -8.50 21.15
CA LEU A 245 3.53 -7.37 21.44
C LEU A 245 3.93 -6.72 20.12
N GLU A 246 3.89 -5.40 20.08
CA GLU A 246 4.46 -4.61 19.00
C GLU A 246 5.31 -3.48 19.59
N MET A 247 6.51 -3.29 19.03
CA MET A 247 7.42 -2.21 19.34
C MET A 247 7.74 -1.45 18.06
N ALA A 248 7.39 -0.16 18.01
CA ALA A 248 7.58 0.69 16.85
C ALA A 248 8.60 1.79 17.12
N PHE A 249 9.46 2.04 16.17
CA PHE A 249 10.48 3.08 16.16
C PHE A 249 10.34 3.96 14.95
N LEU A 250 10.50 5.27 15.07
CA LEU A 250 10.47 6.16 13.92
C LEU A 250 11.66 5.84 12.99
N ALA A 251 11.36 5.42 11.78
CA ALA A 251 12.32 5.02 10.77
C ALA A 251 12.59 6.13 9.74
N PRO A 252 13.76 6.14 9.10
CA PRO A 252 14.05 7.08 8.03
C PRO A 252 13.21 6.82 6.79
N LYS A 253 12.83 7.87 6.07
CA LYS A 253 12.16 7.76 4.76
C LYS A 253 13.04 7.07 3.72
N ALA A 254 12.44 6.52 2.65
CA ALA A 254 13.13 5.73 1.62
C ALA A 254 14.31 6.44 0.93
N THR A 255 14.28 7.78 0.85
CA THR A 255 15.36 8.57 0.24
C THR A 255 16.48 8.97 1.21
N ASP A 256 16.35 8.65 2.49
CA ASP A 256 17.39 8.92 3.50
C ASP A 256 18.53 7.89 3.36
N PRO A 257 19.81 8.29 3.42
CA PRO A 257 20.93 7.35 3.37
C PRO A 257 20.92 6.27 4.44
N ARG A 258 20.22 6.48 5.56
CA ARG A 258 20.05 5.51 6.65
C ARG A 258 19.00 4.43 6.35
N PHE A 259 18.17 4.60 5.34
CA PHE A 259 17.10 3.65 5.04
C PHE A 259 17.64 2.25 4.68
N VAL A 260 18.62 2.17 3.78
CA VAL A 260 19.23 0.88 3.41
C VAL A 260 19.94 0.19 4.59
N PRO A 261 20.74 0.89 5.42
CA PRO A 261 21.21 0.32 6.69
C PRO A 261 20.10 -0.19 7.61
N SER A 262 18.96 0.51 7.70
CA SER A 262 17.81 0.06 8.49
C SER A 262 17.17 -1.22 7.95
N LEU A 263 17.08 -1.38 6.60
CA LEU A 263 16.64 -2.64 5.98
C LEU A 263 17.55 -3.83 6.34
N VAL A 264 18.87 -3.58 6.30
CA VAL A 264 19.86 -4.60 6.68
C VAL A 264 19.72 -4.95 8.16
N LEU A 265 19.53 -3.96 9.02
CA LEU A 265 19.29 -4.16 10.44
C LEU A 265 18.04 -5.02 10.68
N GLY A 266 16.94 -4.68 10.04
CA GLY A 266 15.69 -5.46 10.14
C GLY A 266 15.88 -6.91 9.69
N SER A 267 16.60 -7.13 8.59
CA SER A 267 16.89 -8.48 8.10
C SER A 267 17.83 -9.29 9.02
N ILE A 268 18.69 -8.63 9.79
CA ILE A 268 19.54 -9.28 10.79
C ILE A 268 18.71 -9.63 12.06
N LEU A 269 17.82 -8.74 12.45
CA LEU A 269 16.97 -8.91 13.64
C LEU A 269 15.86 -9.94 13.39
N GLY A 270 15.10 -9.77 12.34
CA GLY A 270 13.93 -10.58 11.97
C GLY A 270 14.12 -11.34 10.67
N SER A 271 13.08 -11.41 9.88
CA SER A 271 13.08 -12.01 8.55
C SER A 271 13.63 -11.05 7.48
N PRO A 272 14.09 -11.54 6.32
CA PRO A 272 14.48 -10.66 5.23
C PRO A 272 13.32 -9.74 4.82
N ILE A 273 13.52 -8.45 4.95
CA ILE A 273 12.50 -7.45 4.60
C ILE A 273 12.35 -7.38 3.08
N SER A 274 11.13 -7.55 2.59
CA SER A 274 10.79 -7.38 1.18
C SER A 274 10.34 -5.96 0.92
N LEU A 275 10.91 -5.29 -0.09
CA LEU A 275 10.43 -3.99 -0.57
C LEU A 275 9.29 -4.12 -1.60
N GLY A 276 8.79 -5.33 -1.82
CA GLY A 276 7.69 -5.62 -2.75
C GLY A 276 6.56 -6.38 -2.04
N PHE A 277 5.49 -6.61 -2.80
CA PHE A 277 4.36 -7.41 -2.30
C PHE A 277 4.77 -8.86 -2.11
N GLY A 278 4.88 -9.29 -0.89
CA GLY A 278 5.17 -10.66 -0.50
C GLY A 278 5.67 -10.74 0.94
N SER A 279 5.20 -11.74 1.68
CA SER A 279 5.76 -12.05 3.00
C SER A 279 7.23 -12.42 2.84
N GLY A 280 8.10 -11.84 3.64
CA GLY A 280 9.48 -12.30 3.79
C GLY A 280 9.50 -13.78 4.15
N ALA A 281 10.52 -14.50 3.70
CA ALA A 281 10.70 -15.88 4.13
C ALA A 281 11.06 -15.90 5.61
N GLU A 282 10.39 -16.73 6.43
CA GLU A 282 10.77 -16.94 7.82
C GLU A 282 12.28 -17.27 7.93
N SER A 283 12.99 -16.51 8.74
CA SER A 283 14.42 -16.72 8.97
C SER A 283 14.67 -17.27 10.38
N ARG A 284 14.78 -18.59 10.48
CA ARG A 284 15.15 -19.26 11.74
C ARG A 284 16.56 -18.94 12.23
N SER A 285 17.37 -18.29 11.39
CA SER A 285 18.73 -17.87 11.74
C SER A 285 18.79 -16.43 12.28
N SER A 286 17.70 -15.67 12.24
CA SER A 286 17.64 -14.29 12.72
C SER A 286 17.89 -14.20 14.24
N ARG A 287 18.35 -13.04 14.68
CA ARG A 287 18.69 -12.83 16.09
C ARG A 287 17.47 -12.94 17.00
N LEU A 288 16.36 -12.30 16.62
CA LEU A 288 15.15 -12.33 17.43
C LEU A 288 14.49 -13.72 17.43
N TYR A 289 14.53 -14.46 16.32
CA TYR A 289 14.05 -15.84 16.32
C TYR A 289 14.80 -16.69 17.36
N ARG A 290 16.13 -16.60 17.39
CA ARG A 290 16.95 -17.34 18.37
C ARG A 290 16.74 -16.87 19.82
N ALA A 291 16.52 -15.56 20.00
CA ALA A 291 16.34 -14.98 21.33
C ALA A 291 14.94 -15.22 21.91
N LEU A 292 13.93 -15.35 21.07
CA LEU A 292 12.53 -15.41 21.48
C LEU A 292 11.90 -16.77 21.20
N VAL A 293 11.97 -17.26 19.95
CA VAL A 293 11.28 -18.50 19.57
C VAL A 293 12.02 -19.74 20.06
N GLU A 294 13.33 -19.83 19.83
CA GLU A 294 14.15 -20.96 20.34
C GLU A 294 14.22 -20.98 21.87
N LYS A 295 14.04 -19.81 22.55
CA LYS A 295 14.00 -19.71 24.01
C LYS A 295 12.58 -19.86 24.58
N GLU A 296 11.62 -20.20 23.75
CA GLU A 296 10.23 -20.41 24.15
C GLU A 296 9.59 -19.20 24.88
N LEU A 297 9.96 -17.98 24.50
CA LEU A 297 9.36 -16.74 24.95
C LEU A 297 8.21 -16.29 24.03
N ALA A 298 8.38 -16.50 22.70
CA ALA A 298 7.39 -16.19 21.69
C ALA A 298 7.11 -17.42 20.80
N ILE A 299 5.96 -17.41 20.12
CA ILE A 299 5.59 -18.38 19.08
C ILE A 299 6.18 -17.90 17.76
N ASP A 300 6.12 -16.59 17.53
CA ASP A 300 6.57 -15.93 16.32
C ASP A 300 7.14 -14.55 16.62
N VAL A 301 8.02 -14.06 15.75
CA VAL A 301 8.58 -12.70 15.80
C VAL A 301 8.97 -12.26 14.39
N ASP A 302 8.60 -11.02 14.06
CA ASP A 302 8.97 -10.42 12.79
C ASP A 302 9.41 -8.96 12.94
N CYS A 303 10.12 -8.46 11.92
CA CYS A 303 10.52 -7.05 11.79
C CYS A 303 10.05 -6.52 10.45
N ASN A 304 9.45 -5.36 10.46
CA ASN A 304 8.99 -4.71 9.23
C ASN A 304 9.56 -3.29 9.11
N LEU A 305 9.84 -2.87 7.88
CA LEU A 305 10.24 -1.51 7.51
C LEU A 305 9.71 -1.21 6.12
N GLU A 306 8.81 -0.25 6.05
CA GLU A 306 8.19 0.18 4.81
C GLU A 306 8.99 1.29 4.11
N ALA A 307 9.05 1.20 2.77
CA ALA A 307 9.59 2.28 1.95
C ALA A 307 8.56 3.40 1.79
N SER A 308 8.76 4.52 2.46
CA SER A 308 7.82 5.63 2.55
C SER A 308 8.42 6.97 2.09
N ILE A 309 7.56 7.90 1.68
CA ILE A 309 7.96 9.26 1.24
C ILE A 309 8.41 10.12 2.42
N ASP A 310 7.74 10.01 3.56
CA ASP A 310 8.12 10.65 4.83
C ASP A 310 8.56 9.58 5.85
N PRO A 311 9.22 9.94 6.96
CA PRO A 311 9.57 8.98 8.01
C PRO A 311 8.34 8.19 8.50
N PHE A 312 8.45 6.87 8.54
CA PHE A 312 7.41 5.96 8.99
C PHE A 312 7.92 5.08 10.15
N LEU A 313 7.44 3.85 10.30
CA LEU A 313 7.80 2.98 11.40
C LEU A 313 8.75 1.87 10.97
N PHE A 314 9.61 1.49 11.89
CA PHE A 314 10.28 0.21 11.96
C PHE A 314 9.63 -0.57 13.08
N ASP A 315 8.95 -1.65 12.75
CA ASP A 315 8.14 -2.41 13.69
C ASP A 315 8.80 -3.75 14.02
N ILE A 316 8.68 -4.15 15.28
CA ILE A 316 9.00 -5.49 15.76
C ILE A 316 7.73 -6.04 16.39
N THR A 317 7.19 -7.10 15.80
CA THR A 317 5.99 -7.79 16.29
C THR A 317 6.34 -9.14 16.86
N ALA A 318 5.64 -9.57 17.91
CA ALA A 318 5.83 -10.88 18.50
C ALA A 318 4.50 -11.47 19.02
N VAL A 319 4.31 -12.76 18.80
CA VAL A 319 3.24 -13.53 19.40
C VAL A 319 3.75 -14.20 20.66
N VAL A 320 3.27 -13.75 21.81
CA VAL A 320 3.75 -14.20 23.13
C VAL A 320 3.34 -15.64 23.38
N ARG A 321 4.26 -16.47 23.82
CA ARG A 321 3.97 -17.87 24.13
C ARG A 321 3.12 -18.02 25.40
N ASP A 322 2.22 -18.98 25.42
CA ASP A 322 1.42 -19.27 26.60
C ASP A 322 2.29 -19.50 27.86
N GLY A 323 1.88 -18.92 28.97
CA GLY A 323 2.63 -18.93 30.22
C GLY A 323 3.80 -17.93 30.29
N ARG A 324 4.02 -17.12 29.26
CA ARG A 324 5.00 -16.02 29.25
C ARG A 324 4.33 -14.66 29.37
N THR A 325 5.11 -13.67 29.74
CA THR A 325 4.65 -12.29 29.88
C THR A 325 5.17 -11.40 28.77
N HIS A 326 4.43 -10.34 28.43
CA HIS A 326 4.90 -9.30 27.50
C HIS A 326 6.24 -8.69 27.94
N GLY A 327 6.45 -8.49 29.25
CA GLY A 327 7.71 -7.94 29.77
C GLY A 327 8.93 -8.85 29.57
N GLU A 328 8.77 -10.18 29.59
CA GLU A 328 9.85 -11.12 29.26
C GLU A 328 10.25 -11.01 27.80
N VAL A 329 9.27 -10.93 26.89
CA VAL A 329 9.49 -10.77 25.44
C VAL A 329 10.10 -9.41 25.13
N GLU A 330 9.53 -8.33 25.64
CA GLU A 330 10.06 -6.96 25.52
C GLU A 330 11.50 -6.86 25.98
N GLY A 331 11.80 -7.36 27.18
CA GLY A 331 13.15 -7.33 27.72
C GLY A 331 14.15 -8.16 26.88
N ALA A 332 13.72 -9.24 26.22
CA ALA A 332 14.57 -10.00 25.32
C ALA A 332 14.84 -9.21 24.01
N ILE A 333 13.82 -8.57 23.42
CA ILE A 333 13.98 -7.72 22.24
C ILE A 333 14.98 -6.57 22.56
N LEU A 334 14.78 -5.85 23.66
CA LEU A 334 15.66 -4.72 24.04
C LEU A 334 17.11 -5.16 24.19
N ARG A 335 17.38 -6.32 24.83
CA ARG A 335 18.75 -6.86 24.93
C ARG A 335 19.39 -7.14 23.58
N GLU A 336 18.64 -7.64 22.60
CA GLU A 336 19.16 -7.87 21.26
C GLU A 336 19.44 -6.56 20.51
N LEU A 337 18.60 -5.55 20.68
CA LEU A 337 18.83 -4.21 20.14
C LEU A 337 20.07 -3.55 20.76
N GLU A 338 20.26 -3.63 22.08
CA GLU A 338 21.45 -3.15 22.78
C GLU A 338 22.72 -3.87 22.31
N ALA A 339 22.66 -5.18 22.13
CA ALA A 339 23.79 -5.99 21.67
C ALA A 339 24.23 -5.70 20.23
N ILE A 340 23.31 -5.20 19.36
CA ILE A 340 23.68 -4.74 18.02
C ILE A 340 24.26 -3.32 18.06
N ALA A 341 23.81 -2.48 18.98
CA ALA A 341 24.28 -1.10 19.11
C ALA A 341 25.68 -1.00 19.74
N ALA A 342 26.18 -2.04 20.43
CA ALA A 342 27.49 -2.11 21.08
C ALA A 342 28.59 -2.55 20.10
#